data_3b1248d9944cf23f6d0f39b5697efb4a
#
_entry.id   3b1248d9944cf23f6d0f39b5697efb4a
#
_cell.length_a   1.000
_cell.length_b   1.000
_cell.length_c   1.000
_cell.angle_alpha   90.00
_cell.angle_beta   90.00
_cell.angle_gamma   90.00
#
_symmetry.space_group_name_H-M   'P 1'
#
loop_
_entity.id
_entity.type
_entity.pdbx_description
1 polymer ?
#
loop_
_entity_poly.entity_id
_entity_poly.type
_entity_poly.pdbx_seq_one_letter_code
_entity_poly.pdbx_strand_id
1 'polypeptide(L)'
;HAAHERVLFDRLRAQKQEIVSQTLLAPQVCRLGQEGAALVLENLSLLDELGYGVEEFGEGTVLLRQVPMDLSPEQGADCLTSLAQDLQEGRREDRDSLRDNLLHTMACKAAIKAGWHTDPLEREALVRQVLGREDLKYCPHGRPVCIRLTKQQLERQFGRA
;
A
#
# COMPACT_ATOMS: atom_id res chain seq x y z
N HIS A 1 6.42 -8.70 6.39
CA HIS A 1 5.57 -7.54 6.16
C HIS A 1 6.38 -6.31 5.74
N ALA A 2 7.16 -5.70 6.64
CA ALA A 2 7.92 -4.47 6.34
C ALA A 2 8.81 -4.54 5.09
N ALA A 3 9.44 -5.70 4.83
CA ALA A 3 10.22 -5.93 3.62
C ALA A 3 9.37 -5.91 2.36
N HIS A 4 8.24 -6.62 2.39
CA HIS A 4 7.32 -6.68 1.24
C HIS A 4 6.66 -5.33 0.97
N GLU A 5 6.21 -4.65 2.02
CA GLU A 5 5.68 -3.28 1.95
C GLU A 5 6.66 -2.32 1.24
N ARG A 6 7.93 -2.34 1.64
CA ARG A 6 8.95 -1.50 1.00
C ARG A 6 9.19 -1.85 -0.46
N VAL A 7 9.27 -3.13 -0.78
CA VAL A 7 9.45 -3.59 -2.18
C VAL A 7 8.26 -3.18 -3.04
N LEU A 8 7.03 -3.34 -2.54
CA LEU A 8 5.81 -2.92 -3.23
C LEU A 8 5.77 -1.41 -3.43
N PHE A 9 6.04 -0.64 -2.38
CA PHE A 9 6.07 0.82 -2.47
C PHE A 9 7.06 1.32 -3.51
N ASP A 10 8.31 0.83 -3.47
CA ASP A 10 9.33 1.24 -4.43
C ASP A 10 8.94 0.87 -5.87
N ARG A 11 8.32 -0.31 -6.07
CA ARG A 11 7.83 -0.74 -7.37
C ARG A 11 6.72 0.17 -7.87
N LEU A 12 5.70 0.43 -7.06
CA LEU A 12 4.57 1.30 -7.41
C LEU A 12 5.03 2.73 -7.68
N ARG A 13 5.94 3.26 -6.86
CA ARG A 13 6.49 4.60 -7.02
C ARG A 13 7.33 4.76 -8.29
N ALA A 14 8.04 3.71 -8.68
CA ALA A 14 8.85 3.71 -9.91
C ALA A 14 8.02 3.65 -11.19
N GLN A 15 6.74 3.24 -11.12
CA GLN A 15 5.84 3.24 -12.26
C GLN A 15 5.47 4.69 -12.63
N LYS A 16 5.96 5.14 -13.80
CA LYS A 16 5.65 6.46 -14.37
C LYS A 16 4.38 6.47 -15.21
N GLN A 17 3.85 5.31 -15.53
CA GLN A 17 2.60 5.11 -16.27
C GLN A 17 1.49 4.73 -15.31
N GLU A 18 0.24 4.75 -15.79
CA GLU A 18 -0.92 4.27 -15.03
C GLU A 18 -0.69 2.89 -14.43
N ILE A 19 -1.05 2.75 -13.17
CA ILE A 19 -0.99 1.47 -12.47
C ILE A 19 -2.03 0.53 -13.06
N VAL A 20 -1.62 -0.68 -13.40
CA VAL A 20 -2.52 -1.70 -13.96
C VAL A 20 -3.66 -1.98 -12.98
N SER A 21 -4.88 -1.89 -13.47
CA SER A 21 -6.12 -2.12 -12.71
C SER A 21 -6.82 -3.41 -13.09
N GLN A 22 -7.68 -3.86 -12.21
CA GLN A 22 -8.66 -4.93 -12.46
C GLN A 22 -10.07 -4.39 -12.28
N THR A 23 -10.95 -4.72 -13.23
CA THR A 23 -12.37 -4.40 -13.13
C THR A 23 -13.06 -5.40 -12.21
N LEU A 24 -13.86 -4.89 -11.27
CA LEU A 24 -14.60 -5.72 -10.34
C LEU A 24 -15.84 -6.31 -11.02
N LEU A 25 -16.08 -7.61 -10.86
CA LEU A 25 -17.30 -8.27 -11.33
C LEU A 25 -18.54 -7.70 -10.63
N ALA A 26 -18.44 -7.39 -9.36
CA ALA A 26 -19.45 -6.71 -8.58
C ALA A 26 -18.84 -5.42 -8.02
N PRO A 27 -19.29 -4.24 -8.47
CA PRO A 27 -18.84 -2.97 -7.92
C PRO A 27 -19.11 -2.87 -6.42
N GLN A 28 -18.22 -2.22 -5.67
CA GLN A 28 -18.37 -2.05 -4.22
C GLN A 28 -18.84 -0.64 -3.89
N VAL A 29 -19.82 -0.53 -2.98
CA VAL A 29 -20.27 0.74 -2.44
C VAL A 29 -19.42 1.10 -1.22
N CYS A 30 -18.68 2.22 -1.32
CA CYS A 30 -17.87 2.76 -0.24
C CYS A 30 -18.62 3.94 0.41
N ARG A 31 -18.94 3.83 1.70
CA ARG A 31 -19.58 4.89 2.48
C ARG A 31 -18.53 5.77 3.13
N LEU A 32 -18.33 6.96 2.62
CA LEU A 32 -17.28 7.88 3.03
C LEU A 32 -17.82 9.12 3.79
N GLY A 33 -19.15 9.26 3.88
CA GLY A 33 -19.80 10.50 4.32
C GLY A 33 -19.76 11.58 3.23
N GLN A 34 -20.59 12.61 3.36
CA GLN A 34 -20.75 13.64 2.31
C GLN A 34 -19.42 14.35 2.01
N GLU A 35 -18.71 14.80 3.05
CA GLU A 35 -17.44 15.49 2.91
C GLU A 35 -16.35 14.58 2.34
N GLY A 36 -16.20 13.35 2.88
CA GLY A 36 -15.21 12.39 2.40
C GLY A 36 -15.42 11.98 0.95
N ALA A 37 -16.68 11.75 0.54
CA ALA A 37 -17.01 11.42 -0.84
C ALA A 37 -16.69 12.59 -1.79
N ALA A 38 -17.04 13.82 -1.42
CA ALA A 38 -16.72 15.01 -2.22
C ALA A 38 -15.21 15.16 -2.41
N LEU A 39 -14.42 15.04 -1.34
CA LEU A 39 -12.96 15.14 -1.39
C LEU A 39 -12.32 14.03 -2.25
N VAL A 40 -12.85 12.80 -2.18
CA VAL A 40 -12.39 11.69 -3.03
C VAL A 40 -12.71 11.98 -4.50
N LEU A 41 -13.93 12.49 -4.80
CA LEU A 41 -14.34 12.83 -6.17
C LEU A 41 -13.56 14.02 -6.75
N GLU A 42 -13.08 14.95 -5.95
CA GLU A 42 -12.16 16.02 -6.38
C GLU A 42 -10.80 15.46 -6.84
N ASN A 43 -10.42 14.27 -6.43
CA ASN A 43 -9.14 13.62 -6.72
C ASN A 43 -9.23 12.47 -7.73
N LEU A 44 -10.31 12.38 -8.53
CA LEU A 44 -10.53 11.29 -9.50
C LEU A 44 -9.36 11.09 -10.46
N SER A 45 -8.76 12.19 -10.95
CA SER A 45 -7.60 12.12 -11.87
C SER A 45 -6.40 11.40 -11.24
N LEU A 46 -6.15 11.62 -9.95
CA LEU A 46 -5.08 10.91 -9.22
C LEU A 46 -5.45 9.44 -9.01
N LEU A 47 -6.69 9.17 -8.66
CA LEU A 47 -7.18 7.81 -8.43
C LEU A 47 -7.10 6.97 -9.71
N ASP A 48 -7.47 7.53 -10.85
CA ASP A 48 -7.38 6.89 -12.16
C ASP A 48 -5.93 6.52 -12.51
N GLU A 49 -4.98 7.45 -12.33
CA GLU A 49 -3.54 7.18 -12.49
C GLU A 49 -3.05 6.03 -11.60
N LEU A 50 -3.65 5.87 -10.43
CA LEU A 50 -3.32 4.81 -9.47
C LEU A 50 -4.14 3.53 -9.67
N GLY A 51 -4.94 3.46 -10.73
CA GLY A 51 -5.69 2.26 -11.14
C GLY A 51 -7.02 2.08 -10.41
N TYR A 52 -7.57 3.14 -9.81
CA TYR A 52 -8.90 3.13 -9.20
C TYR A 52 -9.94 3.66 -10.18
N GLY A 53 -11.00 2.90 -10.42
CA GLY A 53 -12.21 3.37 -11.11
C GLY A 53 -13.28 3.70 -10.07
N VAL A 54 -13.51 4.99 -9.83
CA VAL A 54 -14.45 5.48 -8.81
C VAL A 54 -15.52 6.34 -9.46
N GLU A 55 -16.77 6.11 -9.10
CA GLU A 55 -17.92 6.89 -9.57
C GLU A 55 -18.72 7.44 -8.39
N GLU A 56 -19.37 8.58 -8.57
CA GLU A 56 -20.34 9.09 -7.61
C GLU A 56 -21.54 8.16 -7.50
N PHE A 57 -21.99 7.87 -6.27
CA PHE A 57 -23.17 7.02 -6.02
C PHE A 57 -24.22 7.69 -5.12
N GLY A 58 -24.04 8.98 -4.81
CA GLY A 58 -24.95 9.79 -4.01
C GLY A 58 -24.84 9.57 -2.49
N GLU A 59 -25.45 10.45 -1.72
CA GLU A 59 -25.57 10.38 -0.26
C GLU A 59 -24.27 10.08 0.51
N GLY A 60 -23.15 10.69 0.09
CA GLY A 60 -21.85 10.49 0.73
C GLY A 60 -21.23 9.11 0.46
N THR A 61 -21.61 8.51 -0.66
CA THR A 61 -21.08 7.22 -1.11
C THR A 61 -20.44 7.33 -2.48
N VAL A 62 -19.47 6.45 -2.73
CA VAL A 62 -18.85 6.26 -4.06
C VAL A 62 -18.94 4.80 -4.46
N LEU A 63 -19.00 4.55 -5.75
CA LEU A 63 -19.00 3.22 -6.32
C LEU A 63 -17.59 2.90 -6.85
N LEU A 64 -16.98 1.87 -6.30
CA LEU A 64 -15.67 1.37 -6.71
C LEU A 64 -15.85 0.28 -7.77
N ARG A 65 -15.42 0.55 -9.01
CA ARG A 65 -15.52 -0.36 -10.17
C ARG A 65 -14.22 -1.02 -10.54
N GLN A 66 -13.11 -0.35 -10.28
CA GLN A 66 -11.78 -0.87 -10.58
C GLN A 66 -10.86 -0.62 -9.39
N VAL A 67 -9.95 -1.55 -9.17
CA VAL A 67 -8.89 -1.45 -8.16
C VAL A 67 -7.55 -1.80 -8.77
N PRO A 68 -6.44 -1.27 -8.23
CA PRO A 68 -5.10 -1.71 -8.61
C PRO A 68 -4.98 -3.24 -8.55
N MET A 69 -4.27 -3.83 -9.51
CA MET A 69 -4.13 -5.29 -9.63
C MET A 69 -3.53 -5.94 -8.36
N ASP A 70 -2.74 -5.21 -7.61
CA ASP A 70 -2.08 -5.69 -6.38
C ASP A 70 -2.99 -5.72 -5.15
N LEU A 71 -4.21 -5.20 -5.25
CA LEU A 71 -5.18 -5.10 -4.14
C LEU A 71 -6.37 -6.02 -4.37
N SER A 72 -6.88 -6.62 -3.29
CA SER A 72 -8.22 -7.18 -3.32
C SER A 72 -9.27 -6.04 -3.35
N PRO A 73 -10.52 -6.34 -3.76
CA PRO A 73 -11.60 -5.35 -3.73
C PRO A 73 -11.76 -4.67 -2.36
N GLU A 74 -11.70 -5.44 -1.27
CA GLU A 74 -11.81 -4.97 0.11
C GLU A 74 -10.64 -4.06 0.49
N GLN A 75 -9.41 -4.44 0.10
CA GLN A 75 -8.22 -3.62 0.32
C GLN A 75 -8.29 -2.30 -0.44
N GLY A 76 -8.83 -2.32 -1.67
CA GLY A 76 -9.09 -1.11 -2.46
C GLY A 76 -10.08 -0.17 -1.78
N ALA A 77 -11.20 -0.70 -1.29
CA ALA A 77 -12.20 0.07 -0.52
C ALA A 77 -11.63 0.66 0.77
N ASP A 78 -10.82 -0.12 1.49
CA ASP A 78 -10.10 0.34 2.69
C ASP A 78 -9.13 1.50 2.38
N CYS A 79 -8.42 1.46 1.23
CA CYS A 79 -7.54 2.55 0.81
C CYS A 79 -8.33 3.84 0.55
N LEU A 80 -9.49 3.76 -0.11
CA LEU A 80 -10.37 4.92 -0.33
C LEU A 80 -10.90 5.50 0.98
N THR A 81 -11.26 4.65 1.93
CA THR A 81 -11.70 5.09 3.25
C THR A 81 -10.59 5.82 4.00
N SER A 82 -9.36 5.28 3.96
CA SER A 82 -8.19 5.94 4.57
C SER A 82 -7.89 7.28 3.89
N LEU A 83 -7.94 7.34 2.54
CA LEU A 83 -7.77 8.58 1.79
C LEU A 83 -8.79 9.64 2.20
N ALA A 84 -10.09 9.26 2.26
CA ALA A 84 -11.15 10.18 2.67
C ALA A 84 -10.91 10.76 4.07
N GLN A 85 -10.45 9.94 5.01
CA GLN A 85 -10.12 10.36 6.37
C GLN A 85 -8.91 11.33 6.39
N ASP A 86 -7.83 11.01 5.68
CA ASP A 86 -6.63 11.85 5.59
C ASP A 86 -6.96 13.22 4.99
N LEU A 87 -7.81 13.27 3.96
CA LEU A 87 -8.25 14.52 3.33
C LEU A 87 -9.14 15.36 4.27
N GLN A 88 -10.05 14.72 5.04
CA GLN A 88 -10.91 15.39 6.02
C GLN A 88 -10.13 15.96 7.20
N GLU A 89 -9.04 15.33 7.62
CA GLU A 89 -8.16 15.82 8.67
C GLU A 89 -7.38 17.08 8.29
N GLY A 90 -7.64 17.61 7.08
CA GLY A 90 -7.09 18.89 6.64
C GLY A 90 -5.61 18.85 6.25
N ARG A 91 -5.07 17.67 5.99
CA ARG A 91 -3.75 17.51 5.38
C ARG A 91 -3.82 18.01 3.95
N ARG A 92 -3.75 19.33 3.77
CA ARG A 92 -3.57 19.96 2.45
C ARG A 92 -2.15 19.64 1.98
N GLU A 93 -2.01 18.46 1.43
CA GLU A 93 -0.78 18.04 0.77
C GLU A 93 -0.85 18.46 -0.71
N ASP A 94 0.32 18.75 -1.27
CA ASP A 94 0.41 18.85 -2.73
C ASP A 94 0.11 17.48 -3.36
N ARG A 95 -0.17 17.48 -4.66
CA ARG A 95 -0.56 16.26 -5.40
C ARG A 95 0.47 15.14 -5.27
N ASP A 96 1.77 15.47 -5.27
CA ASP A 96 2.84 14.48 -5.22
C ASP A 96 2.91 13.82 -3.84
N SER A 97 2.75 14.58 -2.77
CA SER A 97 2.67 14.09 -1.40
C SER A 97 1.43 13.21 -1.21
N LEU A 98 0.27 13.63 -1.72
CA LEU A 98 -0.96 12.84 -1.67
C LEU A 98 -0.81 11.52 -2.44
N ARG A 99 -0.18 11.56 -3.61
CA ARG A 99 0.15 10.37 -4.40
C ARG A 99 1.05 9.41 -3.63
N ASP A 100 2.14 9.91 -3.06
CA ASP A 100 3.07 9.09 -2.28
C ASP A 100 2.38 8.45 -1.06
N ASN A 101 1.53 9.19 -0.34
CA ASN A 101 0.77 8.67 0.80
C ASN A 101 -0.23 7.57 0.39
N LEU A 102 -0.91 7.74 -0.74
CA LEU A 102 -1.81 6.71 -1.24
C LEU A 102 -1.03 5.45 -1.68
N LEU A 103 0.13 5.62 -2.33
CA LEU A 103 1.03 4.50 -2.66
C LEU A 103 1.54 3.76 -1.42
N HIS A 104 1.83 4.48 -0.32
CA HIS A 104 2.17 3.88 0.97
C HIS A 104 1.03 3.03 1.51
N THR A 105 -0.19 3.58 1.52
CA THR A 105 -1.39 2.88 1.98
C THR A 105 -1.64 1.62 1.15
N MET A 106 -1.56 1.72 -0.18
CA MET A 106 -1.68 0.58 -1.09
C MET A 106 -0.63 -0.49 -0.80
N ALA A 107 0.64 -0.13 -0.69
CA ALA A 107 1.72 -1.07 -0.38
C ALA A 107 1.53 -1.76 0.98
N CYS A 108 1.10 -1.01 1.99
CA CYS A 108 0.81 -1.55 3.33
C CYS A 108 -0.36 -2.56 3.30
N LYS A 109 -1.44 -2.25 2.58
CA LYS A 109 -2.61 -3.13 2.46
C LYS A 109 -2.30 -4.39 1.65
N ALA A 110 -1.55 -4.27 0.54
CA ALA A 110 -1.16 -5.38 -0.32
C ALA A 110 -0.06 -6.27 0.27
N ALA A 111 0.75 -5.75 1.20
CA ALA A 111 1.87 -6.51 1.77
C ALA A 111 1.39 -7.72 2.58
N ILE A 112 2.11 -8.84 2.41
CA ILE A 112 1.87 -10.08 3.19
C ILE A 112 1.89 -9.78 4.69
N LYS A 113 0.96 -10.41 5.41
CA LYS A 113 0.81 -10.24 6.86
C LYS A 113 1.20 -11.50 7.61
N ALA A 114 1.47 -11.35 8.90
CA ALA A 114 1.75 -12.49 9.76
C ALA A 114 0.59 -13.51 9.72
N GLY A 115 0.93 -14.78 9.62
CA GLY A 115 -0.06 -15.88 9.54
C GLY A 115 -0.60 -16.16 8.13
N TRP A 116 -0.25 -15.37 7.13
CA TRP A 116 -0.64 -15.67 5.75
C TRP A 116 0.22 -16.80 5.18
N HIS A 117 -0.45 -17.74 4.51
CA HIS A 117 0.23 -18.76 3.72
C HIS A 117 0.72 -18.13 2.41
N THR A 118 2.03 -18.10 2.24
CA THR A 118 2.69 -17.65 1.02
C THR A 118 3.45 -18.80 0.39
N ASP A 119 3.53 -18.83 -0.92
CA ASP A 119 4.32 -19.83 -1.63
C ASP A 119 5.82 -19.74 -1.21
N PRO A 120 6.51 -20.88 -0.99
CA PRO A 120 7.93 -20.89 -0.65
C PRO A 120 8.81 -20.16 -1.66
N LEU A 121 8.49 -20.23 -2.96
CA LEU A 121 9.25 -19.55 -4.02
C LEU A 121 9.07 -18.02 -3.94
N GLU A 122 7.85 -17.56 -3.65
CA GLU A 122 7.59 -16.12 -3.44
C GLU A 122 8.35 -15.58 -2.24
N ARG A 123 8.39 -16.34 -1.14
CA ARG A 123 9.17 -15.97 0.06
C ARG A 123 10.65 -15.89 -0.23
N GLU A 124 11.20 -16.88 -0.95
CA GLU A 124 12.61 -16.89 -1.33
C GLU A 124 12.95 -15.73 -2.26
N ALA A 125 12.09 -15.44 -3.25
CA ALA A 125 12.25 -14.30 -4.14
C ALA A 125 12.28 -12.98 -3.37
N LEU A 126 11.36 -12.78 -2.41
CA LEU A 126 11.34 -11.60 -1.55
C LEU A 126 12.63 -11.47 -0.72
N VAL A 127 13.11 -12.57 -0.12
CA VAL A 127 14.35 -12.57 0.66
C VAL A 127 15.55 -12.20 -0.23
N ARG A 128 15.64 -12.76 -1.43
CA ARG A 128 16.71 -12.42 -2.39
C ARG A 128 16.67 -10.94 -2.79
N GLN A 129 15.50 -10.39 -3.05
CA GLN A 129 15.33 -8.97 -3.37
C GLN A 129 15.79 -8.07 -2.21
N VAL A 130 15.44 -8.41 -0.97
CA VAL A 130 15.82 -7.64 0.21
C VAL A 130 17.33 -7.73 0.47
N LEU A 131 17.93 -8.92 0.37
CA LEU A 131 19.36 -9.10 0.60
C LEU A 131 20.22 -8.53 -0.51
N GLY A 132 19.71 -8.44 -1.74
CA GLY A 132 20.39 -7.84 -2.89
C GLY A 132 20.37 -6.31 -2.93
N ARG A 133 19.67 -5.65 -2.01
CA ARG A 133 19.50 -4.19 -1.99
C ARG A 133 20.00 -3.58 -0.67
N GLU A 134 21.10 -2.84 -0.73
CA GLU A 134 21.66 -2.16 0.44
C GLU A 134 20.82 -0.95 0.93
N ASP A 135 20.01 -0.38 0.04
CA ASP A 135 19.09 0.73 0.33
C ASP A 135 17.82 0.31 1.09
N LEU A 136 17.50 -1.00 1.11
CA LEU A 136 16.33 -1.56 1.79
C LEU A 136 16.55 -1.76 3.30
N LYS A 137 16.88 -0.70 4.01
CA LYS A 137 17.10 -0.78 5.47
C LYS A 137 15.84 -0.62 6.30
N TYR A 138 14.92 0.22 5.82
CA TYR A 138 13.68 0.59 6.53
C TYR A 138 12.48 0.53 5.59
N CYS A 139 11.32 0.15 6.13
CA CYS A 139 10.07 0.29 5.40
C CYS A 139 9.66 1.79 5.32
N PRO A 140 8.67 2.13 4.49
CA PRO A 140 8.19 3.51 4.38
C PRO A 140 7.78 4.16 5.72
N HIS A 141 7.34 3.35 6.70
CA HIS A 141 7.00 3.80 8.05
C HIS A 141 8.20 3.83 9.03
N GLY A 142 9.44 3.70 8.53
CA GLY A 142 10.67 3.75 9.35
C GLY A 142 10.97 2.49 10.16
N ARG A 143 10.25 1.38 9.98
CA ARG A 143 10.53 0.12 10.68
C ARG A 143 11.68 -0.62 9.99
N PRO A 144 12.63 -1.22 10.74
CA PRO A 144 13.69 -2.03 10.15
C PRO A 144 13.10 -3.19 9.32
N VAL A 145 13.60 -3.36 8.10
CA VAL A 145 13.21 -4.47 7.20
C VAL A 145 13.86 -5.77 7.63
N CYS A 146 15.14 -5.70 8.01
CA CYS A 146 15.90 -6.82 8.53
C CYS A 146 16.99 -6.33 9.49
N ILE A 147 17.50 -7.22 10.31
CA ILE A 147 18.67 -7.00 11.16
C ILE A 147 19.71 -8.09 10.87
N ARG A 148 20.99 -7.75 10.98
CA ARG A 148 22.08 -8.73 10.85
C ARG A 148 22.60 -9.06 12.24
N LEU A 149 22.60 -10.33 12.60
CA LEU A 149 23.24 -10.84 13.80
C LEU A 149 24.47 -11.66 13.39
N THR A 150 25.63 -11.29 13.91
CA THR A 150 26.85 -12.08 13.69
C THR A 150 26.88 -13.29 14.63
N LYS A 151 27.63 -14.33 14.26
CA LYS A 151 27.83 -15.51 15.12
C LYS A 151 28.34 -15.08 16.50
N GLN A 152 29.31 -14.18 16.57
CA GLN A 152 29.88 -13.68 17.83
C GLN A 152 28.82 -12.97 18.70
N GLN A 153 27.91 -12.19 18.10
CA GLN A 153 26.81 -11.55 18.83
C GLN A 153 25.85 -12.60 19.43
N LEU A 154 25.54 -13.66 18.67
CA LEU A 154 24.72 -14.76 19.16
C LEU A 154 25.42 -15.52 20.28
N GLU A 155 26.70 -15.87 20.10
CA GLU A 155 27.50 -16.59 21.14
C GLU A 155 27.54 -15.81 22.45
N ARG A 156 27.71 -14.47 22.39
CA ARG A 156 27.68 -13.61 23.58
C ARG A 156 26.32 -13.64 24.27
N GLN A 157 25.22 -13.60 23.52
CA GLN A 157 23.87 -13.67 24.11
C GLN A 157 23.61 -15.00 24.84
N PHE A 158 24.24 -16.09 24.39
CA PHE A 158 24.15 -17.40 25.04
C PHE A 158 25.30 -17.68 26.03
N GLY A 159 26.10 -16.67 26.40
CA GLY A 159 27.19 -16.82 27.35
C GLY A 159 28.33 -17.74 26.86
N ARG A 160 28.51 -17.87 25.54
CA ARG A 160 29.51 -18.74 24.90
C ARG A 160 30.68 -17.95 24.29
N ALA A 161 30.96 -16.74 24.75
CA ALA A 161 32.08 -15.92 24.29
C ALA A 161 33.28 -16.04 25.22
#